data_ef8f3b37d622bcde1c472946c63a1e8c
#
_entry.id   ef8f3b37d622bcde1c472946c63a1e8c
#
_cell.length_a   1.000
_cell.length_b   1.000
_cell.length_c   1.000
_cell.angle_alpha   90.00
_cell.angle_beta   90.00
_cell.angle_gamma   90.00
#
_symmetry.space_group_name_H-M   'P 1'
#
loop_
_entity.id
_entity.type
_entity.pdbx_description
1 polymer ?
#
loop_
_entity_poly.entity_id
_entity_poly.type
_entity_poly.pdbx_seq_one_letter_code
_entity_poly.pdbx_strand_id
1 'polypeptide(L)'
;MSDRTIGILGLGIFGSSVLTALAKQDMNIIAIDDHAERINQFEPVLARGVVGDITDEELLRTAGIDTCDTVVVATGENLESSVLAV
;
A
#
# COMPACT_ATOMS: atom_id res chain seq x y z
N MET A 1 11.31 -17.18 -1.70
CA MET A 1 9.97 -16.60 -1.80
C MET A 1 9.53 -16.12 -0.42
N SER A 2 9.06 -14.89 -0.35
CA SER A 2 8.64 -14.32 0.92
C SER A 2 7.14 -14.50 1.13
N ASP A 3 6.78 -14.80 2.37
CA ASP A 3 5.37 -14.84 2.76
C ASP A 3 4.92 -13.51 3.35
N ARG A 4 5.81 -12.54 3.42
CA ARG A 4 5.45 -11.24 3.97
C ARG A 4 4.60 -10.44 3.01
N THR A 5 3.58 -9.81 3.57
CA THR A 5 2.69 -8.94 2.82
C THR A 5 2.62 -7.59 3.51
N ILE A 6 2.82 -6.54 2.73
CA ILE A 6 2.77 -5.17 3.24
C ILE A 6 1.67 -4.43 2.51
N GLY A 7 0.83 -3.74 3.29
CA GLY A 7 -0.17 -2.86 2.73
C GLY A 7 0.31 -1.43 2.77
N ILE A 8 0.11 -0.69 1.69
CA ILE A 8 0.44 0.73 1.62
C ILE A 8 -0.82 1.49 1.28
N LEU A 9 -1.24 2.34 2.19
CA LEU A 9 -2.44 3.16 2.03
C LEU A 9 -2.02 4.57 1.66
N GLY A 10 -2.16 4.87 0.38
CA GLY A 10 -1.77 6.17 -0.16
C GLY A 10 -0.43 6.10 -0.87
N LEU A 11 -0.43 6.49 -2.14
CA LEU A 11 0.76 6.48 -2.99
C LEU A 11 1.18 7.91 -3.39
N GLY A 12 1.10 8.82 -2.42
CA GLY A 12 1.65 10.15 -2.60
C GLY A 12 3.17 10.09 -2.56
N ILE A 13 3.80 11.21 -2.24
CA ILE A 13 5.27 11.29 -2.25
C ILE A 13 5.88 10.28 -1.28
N PHE A 14 5.37 10.22 -0.06
CA PHE A 14 5.93 9.32 0.93
C PHE A 14 5.61 7.86 0.60
N GLY A 15 4.34 7.56 0.30
CA GLY A 15 3.92 6.19 0.01
C GLY A 15 4.65 5.60 -1.19
N SER A 16 4.84 6.39 -2.25
CA SER A 16 5.56 5.90 -3.42
C SER A 16 7.04 5.68 -3.13
N SER A 17 7.62 6.49 -2.26
CA SER A 17 9.01 6.28 -1.84
C SER A 17 9.17 4.98 -1.07
N VAL A 18 8.25 4.71 -0.15
CA VAL A 18 8.25 3.47 0.62
C VAL A 18 8.07 2.28 -0.33
N LEU A 19 7.12 2.38 -1.25
CA LEU A 19 6.85 1.31 -2.19
C LEU A 19 8.07 1.02 -3.04
N THR A 20 8.73 2.05 -3.54
CA THR A 20 9.91 1.88 -4.38
C THR A 20 11.03 1.17 -3.63
N ALA A 21 11.21 1.52 -2.36
CA ALA A 21 12.21 0.86 -1.53
C ALA A 21 11.85 -0.60 -1.28
N LEU A 22 10.58 -0.88 -1.01
CA LEU A 22 10.13 -2.25 -0.71
C LEU A 22 10.07 -3.13 -1.95
N ALA A 23 9.90 -2.54 -3.13
CA ALA A 23 9.83 -3.31 -4.37
C ALA A 23 11.14 -4.04 -4.65
N LYS A 24 12.22 -3.63 -4.02
CA LYS A 24 13.52 -4.30 -4.15
C LYS A 24 13.63 -5.51 -3.24
N GLN A 25 12.69 -5.66 -2.33
CA GLN A 25 12.64 -6.78 -1.41
C GLN A 25 11.69 -7.85 -1.97
N ASP A 26 11.87 -9.06 -1.50
CA ASP A 26 10.97 -10.15 -1.88
C ASP A 26 9.74 -10.14 -0.98
N MET A 27 8.81 -9.26 -1.30
CA MET A 27 7.60 -9.06 -0.52
C MET A 27 6.39 -8.91 -1.42
N ASN A 28 5.23 -9.26 -0.87
CA ASN A 28 3.96 -9.01 -1.54
C ASN A 28 3.47 -7.64 -1.11
N ILE A 29 3.20 -6.77 -2.06
CA ILE A 29 2.78 -5.40 -1.77
C ILE A 29 1.35 -5.19 -2.26
N ILE A 30 0.50 -4.77 -1.35
CA ILE A 30 -0.88 -4.37 -1.66
C ILE A 30 -0.94 -2.86 -1.48
N ALA A 31 -1.30 -2.14 -2.53
CA ALA A 31 -1.39 -0.69 -2.47
C ALA A 31 -2.80 -0.23 -2.77
N ILE A 32 -3.24 0.78 -2.06
CA ILE A 32 -4.56 1.40 -2.25
C ILE A 32 -4.38 2.90 -2.35
N ASP A 33 -4.98 3.49 -3.36
CA ASP A 33 -4.95 4.94 -3.56
C ASP A 33 -6.22 5.30 -4.33
N ASP A 34 -6.71 6.50 -4.14
CA ASP A 34 -7.91 6.95 -4.85
C ASP A 34 -7.60 7.48 -6.25
N HIS A 35 -6.34 7.50 -6.64
CA HIS A 35 -5.92 7.94 -7.97
C HIS A 35 -5.48 6.74 -8.79
N ALA A 36 -6.25 6.41 -9.81
CA ALA A 36 -5.97 5.25 -10.65
C ALA A 36 -4.59 5.31 -11.29
N GLU A 37 -4.14 6.48 -11.70
CA GLU A 37 -2.85 6.63 -12.35
C GLU A 37 -1.68 6.28 -11.43
N ARG A 38 -1.82 6.50 -10.13
CA ARG A 38 -0.80 6.13 -9.15
C ARG A 38 -0.70 4.63 -9.02
N ILE A 39 -1.85 3.96 -8.97
CA ILE A 39 -1.89 2.50 -8.91
C ILE A 39 -1.29 1.92 -10.19
N ASN A 40 -1.67 2.43 -11.34
CA ASN A 40 -1.20 1.91 -12.62
C ASN A 40 0.31 2.07 -12.77
N GLN A 41 0.87 3.15 -12.25
CA GLN A 41 2.29 3.41 -12.30
C GLN A 41 3.11 2.31 -11.63
N PHE A 42 2.59 1.77 -10.55
CA PHE A 42 3.31 0.77 -9.76
C PHE A 42 2.80 -0.66 -9.95
N GLU A 43 1.80 -0.84 -10.80
CA GLU A 43 1.16 -2.14 -10.98
C GLU A 43 2.12 -3.30 -11.18
N PRO A 44 3.19 -3.17 -11.99
CA PRO A 44 4.10 -4.30 -12.21
C PRO A 44 4.79 -4.83 -10.94
N VAL A 45 4.88 -4.01 -9.90
CA VAL A 45 5.54 -4.42 -8.66
C VAL A 45 4.57 -4.71 -7.55
N LEU A 46 3.26 -4.60 -7.81
CA LEU A 46 2.23 -4.84 -6.81
C LEU A 46 1.68 -6.25 -6.92
N ALA A 47 1.48 -6.89 -5.77
CA ALA A 47 0.71 -8.13 -5.74
C ALA A 47 -0.76 -7.80 -6.00
N ARG A 48 -1.22 -6.65 -5.51
CA ARG A 48 -2.57 -6.17 -5.74
C ARG A 48 -2.60 -4.65 -5.64
N GLY A 49 -3.24 -4.01 -6.60
CA GLY A 49 -3.48 -2.58 -6.57
C GLY A 49 -4.98 -2.32 -6.59
N VAL A 50 -5.46 -1.47 -5.68
CA VAL A 50 -6.87 -1.16 -5.57
C VAL A 50 -7.06 0.35 -5.61
N VAL A 51 -7.97 0.80 -6.46
CA VAL A 51 -8.31 2.23 -6.55
C VAL A 51 -9.55 2.45 -5.69
N GLY A 52 -9.43 3.29 -4.70
CA GLY A 52 -10.56 3.60 -3.83
C GLY A 52 -10.17 4.42 -2.63
N ASP A 53 -11.17 4.64 -1.78
CA ASP A 53 -11.01 5.45 -0.57
C ASP A 53 -10.35 4.64 0.53
N ILE A 54 -9.19 5.09 0.97
CA ILE A 54 -8.44 4.37 1.99
C ILE A 54 -9.07 4.44 3.37
N THR A 55 -10.11 5.25 3.54
CA THR A 55 -10.87 5.29 4.80
C THR A 55 -12.05 4.32 4.81
N ASP A 56 -12.32 3.66 3.69
CA ASP A 56 -13.40 2.71 3.58
C ASP A 56 -12.96 1.35 4.11
N GLU A 57 -13.43 1.00 5.30
CA GLU A 57 -13.03 -0.25 5.96
C GLU A 57 -13.37 -1.48 5.15
N GLU A 58 -14.50 -1.47 4.48
CA GLU A 58 -14.91 -2.61 3.68
C GLU A 58 -14.01 -2.80 2.47
N LEU A 59 -13.61 -1.69 1.86
CA LEU A 59 -12.66 -1.72 0.76
C LEU A 59 -11.32 -2.30 1.22
N LEU A 60 -10.85 -1.87 2.38
CA LEU A 60 -9.58 -2.35 2.92
C LEU A 60 -9.63 -3.85 3.18
N ARG A 61 -10.73 -4.33 3.73
CA ARG A 61 -10.89 -5.75 4.00
C ARG A 61 -10.94 -6.55 2.70
N THR A 62 -11.68 -6.06 1.71
CA THR A 62 -11.80 -6.72 0.42
C THR A 62 -10.44 -6.77 -0.29
N ALA A 63 -9.64 -5.75 -0.12
CA ALA A 63 -8.30 -5.69 -0.73
C ALA A 63 -7.30 -6.62 -0.03
N GLY A 64 -7.62 -7.10 1.17
CA GLY A 64 -6.75 -7.99 1.90
C GLY A 64 -5.82 -7.30 2.88
N ILE A 65 -6.13 -6.06 3.24
CA ILE A 65 -5.27 -5.30 4.15
C ILE A 65 -5.21 -5.98 5.53
N ASP A 66 -6.30 -6.59 5.95
CA ASP A 66 -6.34 -7.30 7.23
C ASP A 66 -5.45 -8.54 7.27
N THR A 67 -4.97 -8.99 6.12
CA THR A 67 -4.05 -10.12 6.05
C THR A 67 -2.59 -9.69 5.95
N CYS A 68 -2.33 -8.40 5.91
CA CYS A 68 -0.97 -7.89 5.81
C CYS A 68 -0.23 -8.02 7.13
N ASP A 69 1.06 -8.31 7.06
CA ASP A 69 1.92 -8.34 8.25
C ASP A 69 2.14 -6.94 8.78
N THR A 70 2.22 -5.97 7.88
CA THR A 70 2.43 -4.57 8.24
C THR A 70 1.61 -3.71 7.29
N VAL A 71 1.05 -2.63 7.82
CA VAL A 71 0.33 -1.66 7.01
C VAL A 71 0.96 -0.29 7.24
N VAL A 72 1.33 0.36 6.15
CA VAL A 72 1.88 1.71 6.18
C VAL A 72 0.79 2.67 5.72
N VAL A 73 0.44 3.61 6.58
CA VAL A 73 -0.54 4.64 6.24
C VAL A 73 0.25 5.88 5.86
N ALA A 74 0.22 6.21 4.58
CA ALA A 74 1.02 7.30 4.02
C ALA A 74 0.11 8.33 3.37
N THR A 75 -0.72 8.95 4.17
CA THR A 75 -1.69 9.92 3.69
C THR A 75 -1.20 11.33 3.90
N GLY A 76 -1.64 12.22 3.04
CA GLY A 76 -1.34 13.63 3.17
C GLY A 76 0.02 14.00 2.59
N GLU A 77 0.33 15.28 2.67
CA GLU A 77 1.55 15.84 2.11
C GLU A 77 2.68 15.89 3.13
N ASN A 78 2.34 15.73 4.39
CA ASN A 78 3.34 15.72 5.44
C ASN A 78 3.98 14.34 5.53
N LEU A 79 5.14 14.27 6.13
CA LEU A 79 5.84 13.01 6.31
C LEU A 79 5.26 12.18 7.45
N GLU A 80 4.05 12.49 7.84
CA GLU A 80 3.38 11.72 8.86
C GLU A 80 2.92 10.40 8.27
N SER A 81 3.31 9.35 8.92
CA SER A 81 2.87 8.02 8.55
C SER A 81 2.77 7.19 9.79
N SER A 82 1.87 6.23 9.76
CA SER A 82 1.74 5.28 10.84
C SER A 82 2.04 3.90 10.29
N VAL A 83 2.79 3.13 11.05
CA VAL A 83 3.05 1.74 10.72
C VAL A 83 2.31 0.89 11.74
N LEU A 84 1.41 0.06 11.24
CA LEU A 84 0.62 -0.80 12.10
C LEU A 84 1.07 -2.24 11.87
N ALA A 85 1.56 -2.87 12.92
CA ALA A 85 1.86 -4.29 12.88
C ALA A 85 0.58 -5.06 13.16
N VAL A 86 0.30 -6.02 12.34
CA VAL A 86 -0.92 -6.80 12.45
C VAL A 86 -0.61 -8.22 12.87
#